data_5cc41a0336325fd0f11f0973504930f9
#
_entry.id   5cc41a0336325fd0f11f0973504930f9
#
_cell.length_a   1.000
_cell.length_b   1.000
_cell.length_c   1.000
_cell.angle_alpha   90.00
_cell.angle_beta   90.00
_cell.angle_gamma   90.00
#
_symmetry.space_group_name_H-M   'P 1'
#
loop_
_entity.id
_entity.type
_entity.pdbx_description
1 polymer ?
#
loop_
_entity_poly.entity_id
_entity_poly.type
_entity_poly.pdbx_seq_one_letter_code
_entity_poly.pdbx_strand_id
1 'polypeptide(L)'
;MAKKIIGKDGKTYIEKKPFYKKWWFILLVVLVVLGAISNKKEGTTKTGDNQTQSSATKEETKKEVVYEKITARKLLDDLKNNALKAEQTHNKKEYEITGKISVIDAQGKYISIEPVGDDFVLTGIQAYIKNDEQKQVVSELSKGDKITVKGKIKDVGEVMGYTVDIDEISKTAK
;
A
#
# COMPACT_ATOMS: atom_id res chain seq x y z
N MET A 1 28.58 -6.03 2.64
CA MET A 1 28.83 -6.88 1.45
C MET A 1 28.43 -8.30 1.77
N ALA A 2 27.63 -8.97 0.93
CA ALA A 2 27.26 -10.38 1.13
C ALA A 2 28.42 -11.28 0.68
N LYS A 3 28.79 -12.27 1.50
CA LYS A 3 29.87 -13.21 1.21
C LYS A 3 29.37 -14.27 0.23
N LYS A 4 30.03 -14.41 -0.92
CA LYS A 4 29.74 -15.45 -1.89
C LYS A 4 30.55 -16.70 -1.52
N ILE A 5 29.89 -17.85 -1.42
CA ILE A 5 30.52 -19.15 -1.16
C ILE A 5 30.28 -20.01 -2.41
N ILE A 6 31.33 -20.61 -2.91
CA ILE A 6 31.27 -21.55 -4.05
C ILE A 6 31.10 -22.96 -3.46
N GLY A 7 30.03 -23.63 -3.77
CA GLY A 7 29.79 -25.02 -3.38
C GLY A 7 30.70 -25.99 -4.16
N LYS A 8 30.88 -27.21 -3.66
CA LYS A 8 31.67 -28.29 -4.31
C LYS A 8 31.11 -28.69 -5.69
N ASP A 9 29.88 -28.30 -6.00
CA ASP A 9 29.18 -28.51 -7.26
C ASP A 9 29.32 -27.34 -8.25
N GLY A 10 30.22 -26.38 -7.99
CA GLY A 10 30.50 -25.22 -8.85
C GLY A 10 29.43 -24.14 -8.86
N LYS A 11 28.38 -24.28 -8.05
CA LYS A 11 27.28 -23.29 -7.96
C LYS A 11 27.58 -22.23 -6.91
N THR A 12 27.26 -20.97 -7.22
CA THR A 12 27.47 -19.84 -6.31
C THR A 12 26.25 -19.68 -5.42
N TYR A 13 26.45 -19.80 -4.11
CA TYR A 13 25.43 -19.55 -3.09
C TYR A 13 25.64 -18.20 -2.43
N ILE A 14 24.57 -17.45 -2.23
CA ILE A 14 24.58 -16.19 -1.49
C ILE A 14 24.11 -16.47 -0.06
N GLU A 15 25.01 -16.31 0.90
CA GLU A 15 24.69 -16.45 2.31
C GLU A 15 23.79 -15.30 2.76
N LYS A 16 22.50 -15.58 3.00
CA LYS A 16 21.57 -14.59 3.58
C LYS A 16 21.90 -14.42 5.05
N LYS A 17 22.35 -13.22 5.44
CA LYS A 17 22.58 -12.91 6.86
C LYS A 17 21.29 -13.11 7.65
N PRO A 18 21.31 -13.88 8.74
CA PRO A 18 20.14 -14.13 9.56
C PRO A 18 19.62 -12.81 10.15
N PHE A 19 18.30 -12.64 10.11
CA PHE A 19 17.59 -11.40 10.48
C PHE A 19 17.79 -10.99 11.96
N TYR A 20 18.10 -11.95 12.85
CA TYR A 20 18.35 -11.70 14.27
C TYR A 20 19.66 -10.95 14.56
N LYS A 21 20.58 -10.83 13.59
CA LYS A 21 21.80 -10.01 13.69
C LYS A 21 21.58 -8.53 13.35
N LYS A 22 20.36 -8.11 13.02
CA LYS A 22 20.07 -6.69 12.82
C LYS A 22 19.94 -6.03 14.19
N TRP A 23 20.58 -4.93 14.39
CA TRP A 23 20.58 -4.16 15.64
C TRP A 23 19.18 -3.88 16.18
N TRP A 24 18.23 -3.68 15.31
CA TRP A 24 16.82 -3.51 15.68
C TRP A 24 16.24 -4.73 16.44
N PHE A 25 16.64 -5.96 16.07
CA PHE A 25 16.19 -7.17 16.78
C PHE A 25 16.75 -7.25 18.21
N ILE A 26 17.99 -6.80 18.41
CA ILE A 26 18.63 -6.72 19.72
C ILE A 26 17.86 -5.72 20.61
N LEU A 27 17.46 -4.57 20.06
CA LEU A 27 16.70 -3.53 20.76
C LEU A 27 15.31 -4.05 21.19
N LEU A 28 14.66 -4.87 20.34
CA LEU A 28 13.37 -5.50 20.64
C LEU A 28 13.49 -6.52 21.77
N VAL A 29 14.55 -7.35 21.78
CA VAL A 29 14.81 -8.33 22.85
C VAL A 29 15.09 -7.61 24.18
N VAL A 30 15.87 -6.53 24.17
CA VAL A 30 16.15 -5.73 25.39
C VAL A 30 14.87 -5.14 25.97
N LEU A 31 13.94 -4.67 25.13
CA LEU A 31 12.67 -4.08 25.55
C LEU A 31 11.75 -5.13 26.21
N VAL A 32 11.75 -6.37 25.68
CA VAL A 32 11.00 -7.49 26.27
C VAL A 32 11.58 -7.89 27.62
N VAL A 33 12.92 -7.94 27.76
CA VAL A 33 13.59 -8.30 29.02
C VAL A 33 13.36 -7.26 30.10
N LEU A 34 13.40 -5.96 29.75
CA LEU A 34 13.14 -4.86 30.69
C LEU A 34 11.66 -4.85 31.16
N GLY A 35 10.71 -5.24 30.29
CA GLY A 35 9.29 -5.38 30.64
C GLY A 35 9.01 -6.52 31.61
N ALA A 36 9.81 -7.60 31.58
CA ALA A 36 9.64 -8.77 32.45
C ALA A 36 10.17 -8.56 33.90
N ILE A 37 11.01 -7.56 34.15
CA ILE A 37 11.63 -7.30 35.46
C ILE A 37 10.75 -6.38 36.33
N SER A 38 9.73 -5.72 35.75
CA SER A 38 8.90 -4.74 36.49
C SER A 38 7.71 -5.36 37.24
N ASN A 39 7.55 -6.70 37.28
CA ASN A 39 6.38 -7.33 37.90
C ASN A 39 6.76 -8.27 39.04
N LYS A 40 7.42 -7.72 40.09
CA LYS A 40 7.50 -8.41 41.38
C LYS A 40 7.54 -7.40 42.55
N LYS A 41 6.36 -7.06 43.07
CA LYS A 41 6.17 -6.76 44.51
C LYS A 41 4.78 -7.18 44.95
N GLU A 42 4.79 -8.11 45.89
CA GLU A 42 3.66 -8.60 46.66
C GLU A 42 3.05 -7.51 47.55
N GLY A 43 1.77 -7.72 47.87
CA GLY A 43 1.26 -7.28 49.17
C GLY A 43 -0.20 -6.79 49.16
N THR A 44 -1.14 -7.73 49.33
CA THR A 44 -2.28 -7.73 50.28
C THR A 44 -3.45 -6.71 50.14
N THR A 45 -4.62 -7.28 49.80
CA THR A 45 -5.96 -7.21 50.46
C THR A 45 -6.90 -6.03 50.17
N LYS A 46 -8.06 -6.44 49.64
CA LYS A 46 -9.48 -6.09 49.85
C LYS A 46 -10.16 -5.02 48.97
N THR A 47 -11.15 -5.58 48.29
CA THR A 47 -12.58 -5.24 48.24
C THR A 47 -13.05 -4.02 47.46
N GLY A 48 -13.83 -4.29 46.42
CA GLY A 48 -15.05 -3.57 46.06
C GLY A 48 -14.84 -2.49 44.99
N ASP A 49 -15.24 -2.64 43.86
CA ASP A 49 -16.46 -2.23 43.24
C ASP A 49 -16.36 -2.17 41.70
N ASN A 50 -17.40 -2.59 41.15
CA ASN A 50 -17.82 -2.60 39.78
C ASN A 50 -17.61 -1.25 39.08
N GLN A 51 -16.74 -1.16 38.02
CA GLN A 51 -16.91 -0.14 37.00
C GLN A 51 -16.49 -0.65 35.62
N THR A 52 -17.49 -0.76 34.83
CA THR A 52 -17.61 -0.85 33.38
C THR A 52 -16.35 -0.41 32.64
N GLN A 53 -15.69 -1.38 32.01
CA GLN A 53 -14.62 -1.14 31.06
C GLN A 53 -15.23 -0.61 29.76
N SER A 54 -15.28 0.72 29.66
CA SER A 54 -15.56 1.42 28.41
C SER A 54 -14.39 1.15 27.47
N SER A 55 -14.65 0.38 26.44
CA SER A 55 -13.77 0.24 25.27
C SER A 55 -13.62 1.62 24.64
N ALA A 56 -12.53 2.30 24.92
CA ALA A 56 -12.15 3.47 24.14
C ALA A 56 -11.73 2.98 22.76
N THR A 57 -12.69 2.97 21.85
CA THR A 57 -12.45 2.99 20.40
C THR A 57 -11.61 4.24 20.14
N LYS A 58 -10.35 4.02 19.83
CA LYS A 58 -9.45 5.08 19.37
C LYS A 58 -9.96 5.51 18.00
N GLU A 59 -10.84 6.50 17.98
CA GLU A 59 -11.12 7.23 16.76
C GLU A 59 -9.81 7.88 16.31
N GLU A 60 -9.14 7.25 15.36
CA GLU A 60 -8.14 7.93 14.57
C GLU A 60 -8.87 9.04 13.82
N THR A 61 -8.64 10.26 14.22
CA THR A 61 -9.08 11.45 13.50
C THR A 61 -8.45 11.38 12.12
N LYS A 62 -9.19 10.81 11.14
CA LYS A 62 -8.81 10.72 9.74
C LYS A 62 -8.67 12.17 9.28
N LYS A 63 -7.44 12.67 9.14
CA LYS A 63 -7.19 13.96 8.49
C LYS A 63 -7.94 13.93 7.18
N GLU A 64 -8.80 14.90 6.95
CA GLU A 64 -9.54 15.04 5.70
C GLU A 64 -8.53 15.23 4.57
N VAL A 65 -8.37 14.16 3.78
CA VAL A 65 -7.45 14.17 2.63
C VAL A 65 -8.20 14.81 1.47
N VAL A 66 -7.64 15.90 0.95
CA VAL A 66 -8.18 16.58 -0.22
C VAL A 66 -7.59 15.93 -1.47
N TYR A 67 -8.44 15.32 -2.29
CA TYR A 67 -8.06 14.69 -3.55
C TYR A 67 -8.26 15.66 -4.71
N GLU A 68 -7.21 15.90 -5.49
CA GLU A 68 -7.29 16.63 -6.73
C GLU A 68 -7.89 15.73 -7.82
N LYS A 69 -8.87 16.23 -8.60
CA LYS A 69 -9.48 15.44 -9.68
C LYS A 69 -8.58 15.38 -10.89
N ILE A 70 -8.32 14.18 -11.39
CA ILE A 70 -7.50 13.96 -12.57
C ILE A 70 -8.02 12.75 -13.37
N THR A 71 -7.79 12.73 -14.67
CA THR A 71 -8.12 11.58 -15.52
C THR A 71 -6.90 10.70 -15.76
N ALA A 72 -7.11 9.39 -15.95
CA ALA A 72 -6.06 8.48 -16.35
C ALA A 72 -5.35 8.95 -17.63
N ARG A 73 -6.09 9.54 -18.59
CA ARG A 73 -5.52 10.13 -19.80
C ARG A 73 -4.50 11.22 -19.48
N LYS A 74 -4.87 12.17 -18.64
CA LYS A 74 -3.97 13.30 -18.30
C LYS A 74 -2.67 12.81 -17.66
N LEU A 75 -2.76 11.87 -16.72
CA LEU A 75 -1.57 11.27 -16.10
C LEU A 75 -0.65 10.61 -17.13
N LEU A 76 -1.22 9.77 -18.00
CA LEU A 76 -0.43 9.04 -19.00
C LEU A 76 0.11 9.95 -20.10
N ASP A 77 -0.61 11.00 -20.49
CA ASP A 77 -0.12 12.01 -21.43
C ASP A 77 1.07 12.80 -20.83
N ASP A 78 0.97 13.18 -19.55
CA ASP A 78 2.08 13.85 -18.86
C ASP A 78 3.32 12.97 -18.79
N LEU A 79 3.14 11.68 -18.47
CA LEU A 79 4.22 10.69 -18.43
C LEU A 79 4.88 10.52 -19.81
N LYS A 80 4.07 10.36 -20.85
CA LYS A 80 4.54 10.20 -22.22
C LYS A 80 5.28 11.43 -22.75
N ASN A 81 4.82 12.62 -22.38
CA ASN A 81 5.43 13.87 -22.80
C ASN A 81 6.76 14.14 -22.10
N ASN A 82 6.85 13.86 -20.80
CA ASN A 82 8.09 14.06 -20.04
C ASN A 82 8.00 13.31 -18.70
N ALA A 83 8.57 12.11 -18.64
CA ALA A 83 8.52 11.25 -17.46
C ALA A 83 9.14 11.88 -16.21
N LEU A 84 10.25 12.63 -16.37
CA LEU A 84 10.88 13.32 -15.24
C LEU A 84 9.98 14.41 -14.66
N LYS A 85 9.33 15.19 -15.52
CA LYS A 85 8.39 16.23 -15.09
C LYS A 85 7.15 15.61 -14.46
N ALA A 86 6.65 14.50 -15.02
CA ALA A 86 5.52 13.76 -14.46
C ALA A 86 5.83 13.23 -13.06
N GLU A 87 7.03 12.67 -12.85
CA GLU A 87 7.49 12.24 -11.53
C GLU A 87 7.50 13.41 -10.53
N GLN A 88 8.15 14.52 -10.86
CA GLN A 88 8.21 15.70 -10.01
C GLN A 88 6.83 16.31 -9.71
N THR A 89 5.88 16.21 -10.67
CA THR A 89 4.56 16.81 -10.55
C THR A 89 3.61 15.94 -9.74
N HIS A 90 3.63 14.62 -9.94
CA HIS A 90 2.59 13.70 -9.47
C HIS A 90 3.02 12.79 -8.33
N ASN A 91 4.33 12.53 -8.16
CA ASN A 91 4.79 11.59 -7.12
C ASN A 91 4.40 12.08 -5.71
N LYS A 92 3.89 11.16 -4.90
CA LYS A 92 3.39 11.38 -3.53
C LYS A 92 2.14 12.25 -3.40
N LYS A 93 1.52 12.67 -4.49
CA LYS A 93 0.26 13.41 -4.47
C LYS A 93 -0.96 12.50 -4.34
N GLU A 94 -2.03 13.08 -3.84
CA GLU A 94 -3.32 12.46 -3.60
C GLU A 94 -4.29 12.87 -4.70
N TYR A 95 -4.87 11.89 -5.40
CA TYR A 95 -5.75 12.14 -6.54
C TYR A 95 -7.05 11.35 -6.48
N GLU A 96 -8.11 11.94 -7.02
CA GLU A 96 -9.32 11.26 -7.47
C GLU A 96 -9.17 10.99 -8.98
N ILE A 97 -8.80 9.76 -9.32
CA ILE A 97 -8.44 9.35 -10.68
C ILE A 97 -9.64 8.69 -11.35
N THR A 98 -10.06 9.21 -12.51
CA THR A 98 -11.10 8.59 -13.33
C THR A 98 -10.50 7.87 -14.54
N GLY A 99 -10.99 6.65 -14.82
CA GLY A 99 -10.56 5.83 -15.94
C GLY A 99 -11.45 4.61 -16.15
N LYS A 100 -10.98 3.63 -16.93
CA LYS A 100 -11.62 2.33 -17.09
C LYS A 100 -10.68 1.21 -16.63
N ILE A 101 -11.24 0.11 -16.13
CA ILE A 101 -10.47 -1.07 -15.74
C ILE A 101 -9.98 -1.79 -17.00
N SER A 102 -8.67 -2.02 -17.11
CA SER A 102 -8.07 -2.87 -18.15
C SER A 102 -7.68 -4.25 -17.63
N VAL A 103 -7.22 -4.34 -16.39
CA VAL A 103 -6.84 -5.59 -15.73
C VAL A 103 -7.39 -5.64 -14.31
N ILE A 104 -7.86 -6.81 -13.90
CA ILE A 104 -8.11 -7.17 -12.51
C ILE A 104 -7.20 -8.35 -12.20
N ASP A 105 -6.29 -8.18 -11.24
CA ASP A 105 -5.38 -9.24 -10.80
C ASP A 105 -6.14 -10.40 -10.15
N ALA A 106 -5.85 -11.63 -10.57
CA ALA A 106 -6.55 -12.83 -10.09
C ALA A 106 -6.40 -13.09 -8.58
N GLN A 107 -5.35 -12.55 -7.95
CA GLN A 107 -5.12 -12.65 -6.51
C GLN A 107 -5.69 -11.43 -5.75
N GLY A 108 -6.29 -10.47 -6.46
CA GLY A 108 -6.83 -9.25 -5.88
C GLY A 108 -5.78 -8.34 -5.27
N LYS A 109 -4.60 -8.27 -5.88
CA LYS A 109 -3.52 -7.38 -5.41
C LYS A 109 -3.62 -5.99 -5.99
N TYR A 110 -4.03 -5.88 -7.26
CA TYR A 110 -4.14 -4.61 -7.97
C TYR A 110 -5.19 -4.66 -9.08
N ILE A 111 -5.58 -3.51 -9.53
CA ILE A 111 -6.24 -3.31 -10.82
C ILE A 111 -5.37 -2.41 -11.69
N SER A 112 -5.47 -2.55 -13.01
CA SER A 112 -4.89 -1.57 -13.94
C SER A 112 -5.99 -0.68 -14.49
N ILE A 113 -5.69 0.62 -14.55
CA ILE A 113 -6.58 1.68 -15.01
C ILE A 113 -5.98 2.29 -16.27
N GLU A 114 -6.80 2.48 -17.28
CA GLU A 114 -6.45 3.12 -18.53
C GLU A 114 -7.45 4.23 -18.90
N PRO A 115 -7.12 5.10 -19.86
CA PRO A 115 -8.02 6.14 -20.34
C PRO A 115 -9.32 5.58 -20.90
N VAL A 116 -10.41 6.31 -20.69
CA VAL A 116 -11.69 6.00 -21.35
C VAL A 116 -11.58 6.37 -22.83
N GLY A 117 -11.98 5.45 -23.72
CA GLY A 117 -12.03 5.68 -25.17
C GLY A 117 -10.78 5.23 -25.94
N ASP A 118 -9.74 4.78 -25.27
CA ASP A 118 -8.57 4.19 -25.93
C ASP A 118 -8.69 2.66 -25.97
N ASP A 119 -8.31 2.06 -27.10
CA ASP A 119 -8.40 0.61 -27.31
C ASP A 119 -7.14 -0.14 -26.87
N PHE A 120 -6.00 0.55 -26.84
CA PHE A 120 -4.73 -0.03 -26.41
C PHE A 120 -3.78 1.00 -25.82
N VAL A 121 -3.31 0.72 -24.60
CA VAL A 121 -2.32 1.53 -23.89
C VAL A 121 -1.20 0.63 -23.38
N LEU A 122 0.04 0.93 -23.80
CA LEU A 122 1.23 0.16 -23.38
C LEU A 122 1.56 0.35 -21.90
N THR A 123 1.30 1.53 -21.37
CA THR A 123 1.64 1.93 -20.02
C THR A 123 0.35 2.33 -19.30
N GLY A 124 0.09 1.75 -18.15
CA GLY A 124 -1.15 1.98 -17.39
C GLY A 124 -0.90 2.59 -16.01
N ILE A 125 -1.96 2.68 -15.24
CA ILE A 125 -1.92 3.05 -13.83
C ILE A 125 -2.24 1.80 -13.03
N GLN A 126 -1.28 1.29 -12.24
CA GLN A 126 -1.48 0.17 -11.34
C GLN A 126 -1.97 0.67 -9.99
N ALA A 127 -3.22 0.37 -9.64
CA ALA A 127 -3.82 0.75 -8.38
C ALA A 127 -3.87 -0.47 -7.44
N TYR A 128 -3.13 -0.40 -6.33
CA TYR A 128 -2.97 -1.48 -5.37
C TYR A 128 -4.07 -1.51 -4.33
N ILE A 129 -4.68 -2.68 -4.18
CA ILE A 129 -5.73 -2.98 -3.22
C ILE A 129 -5.07 -3.24 -1.85
N LYS A 130 -5.55 -2.54 -0.80
CA LYS A 130 -4.94 -2.58 0.53
C LYS A 130 -5.69 -3.43 1.56
N ASN A 131 -6.99 -3.67 1.33
CA ASN A 131 -7.83 -4.36 2.30
C ASN A 131 -8.93 -5.18 1.64
N ASP A 132 -9.62 -5.98 2.44
CA ASP A 132 -10.65 -6.90 1.94
C ASP A 132 -11.93 -6.17 1.50
N GLU A 133 -12.25 -5.01 2.07
CA GLU A 133 -13.37 -4.18 1.63
C GLU A 133 -13.17 -3.71 0.18
N GLN A 134 -11.98 -3.22 -0.14
CA GLN A 134 -11.63 -2.85 -1.52
C GLN A 134 -11.66 -4.06 -2.47
N LYS A 135 -11.20 -5.25 -2.00
CA LYS A 135 -11.30 -6.49 -2.79
C LYS A 135 -12.73 -6.85 -3.10
N GLN A 136 -13.63 -6.69 -2.14
CA GLN A 136 -15.05 -6.98 -2.34
C GLN A 136 -15.64 -6.05 -3.40
N VAL A 137 -15.38 -4.74 -3.32
CA VAL A 137 -15.81 -3.78 -4.35
C VAL A 137 -15.27 -4.16 -5.72
N VAL A 138 -13.97 -4.49 -5.82
CA VAL A 138 -13.35 -4.88 -7.09
C VAL A 138 -13.92 -6.19 -7.64
N SER A 139 -14.34 -7.12 -6.79
CA SER A 139 -14.94 -8.39 -7.23
C SER A 139 -16.28 -8.22 -7.93
N GLU A 140 -16.96 -7.11 -7.70
CA GLU A 140 -18.23 -6.75 -8.36
C GLU A 140 -18.03 -5.96 -9.66
N LEU A 141 -16.76 -5.58 -9.95
CA LEU A 141 -16.40 -4.84 -11.15
C LEU A 141 -15.94 -5.76 -12.27
N SER A 142 -15.97 -5.25 -13.49
CA SER A 142 -15.54 -5.96 -14.71
C SER A 142 -14.55 -5.11 -15.50
N LYS A 143 -13.74 -5.79 -16.34
CA LYS A 143 -12.92 -5.10 -17.35
C LYS A 143 -13.80 -4.23 -18.23
N GLY A 144 -13.35 -3.01 -18.51
CA GLY A 144 -14.09 -2.00 -19.25
C GLY A 144 -15.01 -1.12 -18.40
N ASP A 145 -15.28 -1.46 -17.14
CA ASP A 145 -16.03 -0.60 -16.24
C ASP A 145 -15.31 0.72 -16.01
N LYS A 146 -16.07 1.82 -16.11
CA LYS A 146 -15.58 3.14 -15.70
C LYS A 146 -15.58 3.24 -14.19
N ILE A 147 -14.47 3.68 -13.64
CA ILE A 147 -14.26 3.77 -12.20
C ILE A 147 -13.66 5.11 -11.81
N THR A 148 -13.85 5.43 -10.55
CA THR A 148 -13.15 6.51 -9.84
C THR A 148 -12.37 5.89 -8.69
N VAL A 149 -11.08 6.17 -8.62
CA VAL A 149 -10.17 5.73 -7.55
C VAL A 149 -9.62 6.95 -6.86
N LYS A 150 -9.84 7.06 -5.55
CA LYS A 150 -9.10 7.98 -4.69
C LYS A 150 -7.89 7.28 -4.13
N GLY A 151 -6.74 7.92 -4.18
CA GLY A 151 -5.52 7.31 -3.70
C GLY A 151 -4.29 8.17 -3.89
N LYS A 152 -3.19 7.65 -3.34
CA LYS A 152 -1.89 8.31 -3.37
C LYS A 152 -0.98 7.69 -4.42
N ILE A 153 -0.41 8.53 -5.28
CA ILE A 153 0.65 8.09 -6.19
C ILE A 153 1.90 7.77 -5.36
N LYS A 154 2.40 6.56 -5.50
CA LYS A 154 3.57 6.04 -4.78
C LYS A 154 4.82 6.09 -5.61
N ASP A 155 4.67 5.86 -6.91
CA ASP A 155 5.78 5.81 -7.85
C ASP A 155 5.32 6.21 -9.24
N VAL A 156 6.27 6.76 -10.01
CA VAL A 156 6.08 7.19 -11.41
C VAL A 156 7.24 6.68 -12.23
N GLY A 157 6.99 5.77 -13.16
CA GLY A 157 8.00 5.17 -14.00
C GLY A 157 7.65 5.18 -15.48
N GLU A 158 8.60 5.49 -16.34
CA GLU A 158 8.41 5.57 -17.79
C GLU A 158 7.87 4.27 -18.39
N VAL A 159 8.33 3.13 -17.91
CA VAL A 159 7.95 1.80 -18.42
C VAL A 159 6.73 1.23 -17.69
N MET A 160 6.72 1.33 -16.35
CA MET A 160 5.68 0.74 -15.52
C MET A 160 4.46 1.64 -15.33
N GLY A 161 4.55 2.91 -15.69
CA GLY A 161 3.48 3.87 -15.48
C GLY A 161 3.42 4.39 -14.05
N TYR A 162 2.19 4.64 -13.59
CA TYR A 162 1.95 5.10 -12.23
C TYR A 162 1.59 3.95 -11.31
N THR A 163 2.11 3.99 -10.11
CA THR A 163 1.70 3.13 -8.99
C THR A 163 0.89 3.93 -8.00
N VAL A 164 -0.30 3.47 -7.66
CA VAL A 164 -1.26 4.14 -6.76
C VAL A 164 -1.65 3.22 -5.63
N ASP A 165 -1.60 3.71 -4.40
CA ASP A 165 -2.23 3.05 -3.25
C ASP A 165 -3.69 3.50 -3.17
N ILE A 166 -4.64 2.57 -3.28
CA ILE A 166 -6.07 2.86 -3.22
C ILE A 166 -6.47 3.24 -1.79
N ASP A 167 -7.18 4.35 -1.63
CA ASP A 167 -7.88 4.72 -0.39
C ASP A 167 -9.38 4.41 -0.53
N GLU A 168 -9.98 4.74 -1.67
CA GLU A 168 -11.37 4.47 -1.99
C GLU A 168 -11.51 4.12 -3.48
N ILE A 169 -12.41 3.20 -3.81
CA ILE A 169 -12.76 2.83 -5.19
C ILE A 169 -14.26 2.75 -5.36
N SER A 170 -14.75 3.27 -6.47
CA SER A 170 -16.16 3.22 -6.82
C SER A 170 -16.38 3.09 -8.33
N LYS A 171 -17.51 2.50 -8.73
CA LYS A 171 -17.95 2.53 -10.13
C LYS A 171 -18.46 3.93 -10.44
N THR A 172 -17.97 4.53 -11.52
CA THR A 172 -18.47 5.83 -11.97
C THR A 172 -19.91 5.68 -12.48
N ALA A 173 -20.83 6.47 -11.96
CA ALA A 173 -22.19 6.52 -12.47
C ALA A 173 -22.21 6.88 -13.97
N LYS A 174 -23.12 6.29 -14.71
CA LYS A 174 -23.32 6.57 -16.15
C LYS A 174 -23.78 8.00 -16.36
#